data_b5f4f674fd782383601977282f7dea3d
#
_entry.id   b5f4f674fd782383601977282f7dea3d
#
_cell.length_a   1.000
_cell.length_b   1.000
_cell.length_c   1.000
_cell.angle_alpha   90.00
_cell.angle_beta   90.00
_cell.angle_gamma   90.00
#
_symmetry.space_group_name_H-M   'P 1'
#
loop_
_entity.id
_entity.type
_entity.pdbx_description
1 polymer ?
#
loop_
_entity_poly.entity_id
_entity_poly.type
_entity_poly.pdbx_seq_one_letter_code
_entity_poly.pdbx_strand_id
1 'polypeptide(L)'
;LVFSDYMRPSIRLAALMELNSVFIFTHDSIYLGEDGPTHQPIEHLMSLRLIPGVDVIRPSNSEEIVYSYQYIFSKTNNPKALVLTRQNIDYLETNTSYEDFKKGYYELAHGTDATIFASGSEVNLAMEVSKLLKGKSIQIISTPILNKLKPELIDSLGINNKVFTIELGRSIGWQDYVGPVTKSFSIDSFGASAPIDQLEDNFNMEAKKISQQILDL
;
A
#
# COMPACT_ATOMS: atom_id res chain seq x y z
N LEU A 1 12.51 -6.22 -2.42
CA LEU A 1 12.44 -5.14 -1.43
C LEU A 1 13.29 -5.42 -0.19
N VAL A 2 13.39 -6.67 0.28
CA VAL A 2 14.19 -7.03 1.47
C VAL A 2 15.60 -6.46 1.43
N PHE A 3 16.25 -6.49 0.29
CA PHE A 3 17.62 -5.97 0.14
C PHE A 3 17.76 -4.46 0.23
N SER A 4 16.66 -3.71 0.41
CA SER A 4 16.73 -2.31 0.80
C SER A 4 17.46 -2.09 2.13
N ASP A 5 17.53 -3.10 2.98
CA ASP A 5 18.26 -3.05 4.25
C ASP A 5 19.76 -2.80 4.06
N TYR A 6 20.35 -3.34 2.99
CA TYR A 6 21.75 -3.05 2.64
C TYR A 6 21.97 -1.61 2.17
N MET A 7 20.92 -0.94 1.71
CA MET A 7 20.96 0.43 1.21
C MET A 7 20.42 1.46 2.22
N ARG A 8 19.93 1.01 3.36
CA ARG A 8 19.25 1.88 4.33
C ARG A 8 20.08 3.10 4.74
N PRO A 9 21.39 2.99 5.05
CA PRO A 9 22.20 4.15 5.35
C PRO A 9 22.29 5.14 4.17
N SER A 10 22.40 4.64 2.94
CA SER A 10 22.47 5.47 1.72
C SER A 10 21.15 6.17 1.43
N ILE A 11 20.01 5.49 1.61
CA ILE A 11 18.67 6.08 1.46
C ILE A 11 18.49 7.20 2.48
N ARG A 12 18.85 6.95 3.74
CA ARG A 12 18.77 7.92 4.82
C ARG A 12 19.68 9.13 4.56
N LEU A 13 20.88 8.90 4.06
CA LEU A 13 21.83 9.98 3.72
C LEU A 13 21.31 10.81 2.54
N ALA A 14 20.74 10.18 1.51
CA ALA A 14 20.13 10.88 0.39
C ALA A 14 18.98 11.80 0.86
N ALA A 15 18.17 11.34 1.82
CA ALA A 15 17.12 12.17 2.42
C ALA A 15 17.68 13.35 3.22
N LEU A 16 18.70 13.12 4.06
CA LEU A 16 19.36 14.16 4.85
C LEU A 16 20.01 15.23 3.98
N MET A 17 20.52 14.83 2.81
CA MET A 17 21.16 15.73 1.84
C MET A 17 20.16 16.33 0.85
N GLU A 18 18.87 16.03 0.98
CA GLU A 18 17.82 16.52 0.07
C GLU A 18 18.09 16.19 -1.42
N LEU A 19 18.64 14.99 -1.68
CA LEU A 19 18.98 14.56 -3.04
C LEU A 19 17.75 13.98 -3.74
N ASN A 20 17.56 14.36 -5.01
CA ASN A 20 16.55 13.76 -5.88
C ASN A 20 17.03 12.39 -6.42
N SER A 21 17.32 11.46 -5.52
CA SER A 21 17.73 10.10 -5.85
C SER A 21 16.52 9.18 -5.99
N VAL A 22 16.62 8.18 -6.86
CA VAL A 22 15.59 7.19 -7.08
C VAL A 22 16.12 5.80 -6.72
N PHE A 23 15.38 5.10 -5.86
CA PHE A 23 15.64 3.72 -5.48
C PHE A 23 14.47 2.87 -5.99
N ILE A 24 14.76 1.85 -6.79
CA ILE A 24 13.72 0.96 -7.34
C ILE A 24 13.89 -0.41 -6.71
N PHE A 25 12.84 -0.88 -6.06
CA PHE A 25 12.77 -2.19 -5.42
C PHE A 25 11.61 -2.98 -6.02
N THR A 26 11.83 -4.26 -6.27
CA THR A 26 10.80 -5.20 -6.69
C THR A 26 10.58 -6.25 -5.61
N HIS A 27 9.59 -7.14 -5.79
CA HIS A 27 9.31 -8.23 -4.85
C HIS A 27 8.95 -7.68 -3.47
N ASP A 28 7.84 -6.96 -3.42
CA ASP A 28 7.46 -6.07 -2.33
C ASP A 28 6.71 -6.73 -1.16
N SER A 29 6.40 -8.03 -1.26
CA SER A 29 5.53 -8.70 -0.29
C SER A 29 5.79 -10.21 -0.18
N ILE A 30 4.98 -10.91 0.60
CA ILE A 30 4.97 -12.38 0.69
C ILE A 30 4.67 -13.06 -0.64
N TYR A 31 4.14 -12.33 -1.64
CA TYR A 31 3.92 -12.84 -2.99
C TYR A 31 5.22 -13.12 -3.77
N LEU A 32 6.37 -12.91 -3.15
CA LEU A 32 7.62 -13.51 -3.58
C LEU A 32 7.51 -15.04 -3.64
N GLY A 33 6.71 -15.65 -2.74
CA GLY A 33 6.36 -17.05 -2.83
C GLY A 33 7.38 -17.98 -2.18
N GLU A 34 7.82 -18.99 -2.93
CA GLU A 34 8.57 -20.14 -2.44
C GLU A 34 9.97 -19.81 -1.91
N ASP A 35 10.56 -18.67 -2.29
CA ASP A 35 11.84 -18.20 -1.73
C ASP A 35 11.77 -17.99 -0.20
N GLY A 36 10.56 -17.78 0.31
CA GLY A 36 10.25 -17.85 1.72
C GLY A 36 10.67 -16.64 2.55
N PRO A 37 10.62 -16.78 3.88
CA PRO A 37 10.68 -15.66 4.82
C PRO A 37 11.98 -14.86 4.79
N THR A 38 13.09 -15.44 4.32
CA THR A 38 14.36 -14.72 4.22
C THR A 38 14.36 -13.67 3.10
N HIS A 39 13.43 -13.76 2.15
CA HIS A 39 13.31 -12.89 0.99
C HIS A 39 11.99 -12.13 0.95
N GLN A 40 11.02 -12.50 1.77
CA GLN A 40 9.70 -11.85 1.87
C GLN A 40 9.77 -10.64 2.79
N PRO A 41 9.60 -9.41 2.26
CA PRO A 41 9.60 -8.21 3.08
C PRO A 41 8.29 -8.12 3.89
N ILE A 42 8.41 -7.77 5.17
CA ILE A 42 7.28 -7.59 6.09
C ILE A 42 7.26 -6.16 6.62
N GLU A 43 8.32 -5.73 7.32
CA GLU A 43 8.45 -4.41 7.94
C GLU A 43 9.00 -3.34 6.98
N HIS A 44 9.54 -3.74 5.84
CA HIS A 44 10.35 -2.88 4.97
C HIS A 44 9.59 -1.67 4.42
N LEU A 45 8.32 -1.85 4.00
CA LEU A 45 7.49 -0.74 3.52
C LEU A 45 7.36 0.35 4.58
N MET A 46 6.90 -0.02 5.78
CA MET A 46 6.71 0.94 6.85
C MET A 46 8.04 1.52 7.31
N SER A 47 9.08 0.70 7.40
CA SER A 47 10.41 1.15 7.81
C SER A 47 11.01 2.19 6.84
N LEU A 48 10.74 2.09 5.54
CA LEU A 48 11.13 3.11 4.56
C LEU A 48 10.29 4.39 4.72
N ARG A 49 8.98 4.25 4.95
CA ARG A 49 8.06 5.38 5.20
C ARG A 49 8.43 6.19 6.44
N LEU A 50 9.08 5.56 7.42
CA LEU A 50 9.57 6.23 8.64
C LEU A 50 10.83 7.08 8.43
N ILE A 51 11.51 6.99 7.29
CA ILE A 51 12.66 7.85 7.00
C ILE A 51 12.15 9.22 6.59
N PRO A 52 12.43 10.30 7.34
CA PRO A 52 11.98 11.63 7.00
C PRO A 52 12.45 12.05 5.59
N GLY A 53 11.55 12.61 4.80
CA GLY A 53 11.86 13.13 3.47
C GLY A 53 11.96 12.07 2.36
N VAL A 54 11.72 10.78 2.62
CA VAL A 54 11.63 9.75 1.58
C VAL A 54 10.18 9.58 1.15
N ASP A 55 9.88 9.71 -0.14
CA ASP A 55 8.58 9.32 -0.67
C ASP A 55 8.62 7.83 -1.08
N VAL A 56 7.78 7.02 -0.45
CA VAL A 56 7.63 5.60 -0.78
C VAL A 56 6.43 5.43 -1.70
N ILE A 57 6.71 5.10 -2.96
CA ILE A 57 5.74 4.99 -4.03
C ILE A 57 5.46 3.53 -4.30
N ARG A 58 4.22 3.09 -4.13
CA ARG A 58 3.78 1.70 -4.34
C ARG A 58 2.55 1.68 -5.24
N PRO A 59 2.75 1.66 -6.58
CA PRO A 59 1.68 1.73 -7.55
C PRO A 59 0.87 0.43 -7.64
N SER A 60 -0.43 0.56 -7.90
CA SER A 60 -1.42 -0.52 -7.95
C SER A 60 -1.82 -0.94 -9.37
N ASN A 61 -1.50 -0.15 -10.38
CA ASN A 61 -1.94 -0.37 -11.76
C ASN A 61 -1.04 0.36 -12.76
N SER A 62 -1.31 0.20 -14.06
CA SER A 62 -0.52 0.79 -15.13
C SER A 62 -0.55 2.32 -15.15
N GLU A 63 -1.68 2.96 -14.79
CA GLU A 63 -1.77 4.42 -14.74
C GLU A 63 -0.91 4.97 -13.60
N GLU A 64 -1.00 4.37 -12.42
CA GLU A 64 -0.15 4.76 -11.29
C GLU A 64 1.34 4.52 -11.58
N ILE A 65 1.72 3.52 -12.40
CA ILE A 65 3.10 3.33 -12.87
C ILE A 65 3.54 4.52 -13.71
N VAL A 66 2.71 4.96 -14.67
CA VAL A 66 3.02 6.14 -15.50
C VAL A 66 3.17 7.38 -14.63
N TYR A 67 2.24 7.60 -13.70
CA TYR A 67 2.30 8.74 -12.77
C TYR A 67 3.48 8.65 -11.81
N SER A 68 3.88 7.44 -11.40
CA SER A 68 5.08 7.23 -10.58
C SER A 68 6.34 7.70 -11.29
N TYR A 69 6.51 7.34 -12.55
CA TYR A 69 7.66 7.82 -13.34
C TYR A 69 7.59 9.34 -13.57
N GLN A 70 6.42 9.88 -13.88
CA GLN A 70 6.24 11.32 -14.01
C GLN A 70 6.61 12.05 -12.70
N TYR A 71 6.22 11.50 -11.56
CA TYR A 71 6.52 12.03 -10.24
C TYR A 71 8.03 11.92 -9.90
N ILE A 72 8.65 10.79 -10.18
CA ILE A 72 10.07 10.52 -9.95
C ILE A 72 10.95 11.53 -10.70
N PHE A 73 10.60 11.86 -11.94
CA PHE A 73 11.35 12.82 -12.76
C PHE A 73 10.94 14.28 -12.51
N SER A 74 9.97 14.54 -11.66
CA SER A 74 9.66 15.92 -11.27
C SER A 74 10.78 16.52 -10.41
N LYS A 75 10.91 17.83 -10.45
CA LYS A 75 11.91 18.54 -9.63
C LYS A 75 11.43 18.58 -8.18
N THR A 76 12.00 17.71 -7.36
CA THR A 76 11.81 17.69 -5.91
C THR A 76 13.17 17.56 -5.22
N ASN A 77 13.24 17.97 -3.97
CA ASN A 77 14.45 17.89 -3.16
C ASN A 77 14.38 16.72 -2.17
N ASN A 78 13.92 15.57 -2.65
CA ASN A 78 13.80 14.40 -1.79
C ASN A 78 13.98 13.10 -2.58
N PRO A 79 14.53 12.05 -1.96
CA PRO A 79 14.63 10.74 -2.57
C PRO A 79 13.28 10.04 -2.66
N LYS A 80 13.13 9.18 -3.67
CA LYS A 80 11.95 8.36 -3.90
C LYS A 80 12.34 6.89 -3.90
N ALA A 81 11.56 6.08 -3.20
CA ALA A 81 11.61 4.64 -3.26
C ALA A 81 10.39 4.13 -4.06
N LEU A 82 10.62 3.70 -5.30
CA LEU A 82 9.60 3.03 -6.11
C LEU A 82 9.61 1.54 -5.77
N VAL A 83 8.50 1.06 -5.26
CA VAL A 83 8.34 -0.32 -4.78
C VAL A 83 7.32 -1.05 -5.64
N LEU A 84 7.76 -2.10 -6.31
CA LEU A 84 7.00 -2.84 -7.31
C LEU A 84 6.77 -4.27 -6.86
N THR A 85 5.60 -4.81 -7.21
CA THR A 85 5.27 -6.20 -6.95
C THR A 85 5.98 -7.15 -7.92
N ARG A 86 6.04 -8.45 -7.58
CA ARG A 86 6.60 -9.51 -8.43
C ARG A 86 5.58 -10.05 -9.43
N GLN A 87 4.36 -10.29 -8.98
CA GLN A 87 3.31 -10.92 -9.77
C GLN A 87 2.68 -9.94 -10.76
N ASN A 88 2.02 -10.50 -11.76
CA ASN A 88 1.13 -9.72 -12.61
C ASN A 88 -0.05 -9.20 -11.77
N ILE A 89 -0.48 -8.00 -12.07
CA ILE A 89 -1.65 -7.36 -11.49
C ILE A 89 -2.69 -7.20 -12.60
N ASP A 90 -3.94 -7.53 -12.30
CA ASP A 90 -5.03 -7.31 -13.22
C ASP A 90 -5.23 -5.83 -13.52
N TYR A 91 -5.64 -5.54 -14.74
CA TYR A 91 -5.93 -4.17 -15.13
C TYR A 91 -7.08 -3.62 -14.30
N LEU A 92 -6.83 -2.45 -13.72
CA LEU A 92 -7.83 -1.69 -12.99
C LEU A 92 -7.98 -0.34 -13.67
N GLU A 93 -9.15 -0.09 -14.24
CA GLU A 93 -9.48 1.23 -14.78
C GLU A 93 -9.69 2.22 -13.62
N THR A 94 -9.00 3.35 -13.70
CA THR A 94 -9.15 4.42 -12.72
C THR A 94 -9.47 5.73 -13.45
N ASN A 95 -10.24 6.60 -12.79
CA ASN A 95 -10.50 7.95 -13.28
C ASN A 95 -9.64 8.99 -12.53
N THR A 96 -8.45 8.57 -12.08
CA THR A 96 -7.56 9.45 -11.34
C THR A 96 -6.74 10.34 -12.27
N SER A 97 -6.27 11.45 -11.74
CA SER A 97 -5.36 12.35 -12.42
C SER A 97 -3.97 12.30 -11.82
N TYR A 98 -2.96 12.79 -12.55
CA TYR A 98 -1.63 12.98 -12.00
C TYR A 98 -1.63 13.90 -10.76
N GLU A 99 -2.50 14.91 -10.74
CA GLU A 99 -2.63 15.82 -9.60
C GLU A 99 -3.16 15.11 -8.35
N ASP A 100 -4.10 14.17 -8.50
CA ASP A 100 -4.58 13.35 -7.38
C ASP A 100 -3.50 12.36 -6.92
N PHE A 101 -2.84 11.68 -7.85
CA PHE A 101 -1.71 10.81 -7.53
C PHE A 101 -0.63 11.53 -6.70
N LYS A 102 -0.28 12.78 -7.05
CA LYS A 102 0.71 13.59 -6.30
C LYS A 102 0.31 13.88 -4.85
N LYS A 103 -0.97 13.90 -4.54
CA LYS A 103 -1.45 14.03 -3.15
C LYS A 103 -1.08 12.81 -2.32
N GLY A 104 -0.80 11.68 -2.97
CA GLY A 104 -0.43 10.41 -2.37
C GLY A 104 -1.60 9.48 -2.12
N TYR A 105 -2.83 9.90 -2.42
CA TYR A 105 -4.06 9.13 -2.29
C TYR A 105 -5.16 9.67 -3.21
N TYR A 106 -6.12 8.82 -3.52
CA TYR A 106 -7.36 9.21 -4.21
C TYR A 106 -8.48 8.19 -3.96
N GLU A 107 -9.72 8.64 -4.06
CA GLU A 107 -10.89 7.77 -4.00
C GLU A 107 -11.04 7.02 -5.33
N LEU A 108 -11.03 5.69 -5.24
CA LEU A 108 -11.21 4.80 -6.39
C LEU A 108 -12.67 4.36 -6.53
N ALA A 109 -13.35 4.13 -5.42
CA ALA A 109 -14.77 3.82 -5.37
C ALA A 109 -15.42 4.58 -4.21
N HIS A 110 -16.59 5.18 -4.49
CA HIS A 110 -17.37 5.88 -3.47
C HIS A 110 -18.18 4.90 -2.62
N GLY A 111 -18.30 5.19 -1.31
CA GLY A 111 -19.09 4.40 -0.38
C GLY A 111 -19.29 5.07 0.97
N THR A 112 -20.28 4.59 1.74
CA THR A 112 -20.70 5.23 3.00
C THR A 112 -20.73 4.28 4.20
N ASP A 113 -20.71 2.96 4.00
CA ASP A 113 -20.83 2.00 5.11
C ASP A 113 -19.48 1.68 5.76
N ALA A 114 -18.42 1.65 4.97
CA ALA A 114 -17.05 1.46 5.43
C ALA A 114 -16.04 2.03 4.42
N THR A 115 -14.82 2.29 4.88
CA THR A 115 -13.71 2.75 4.06
C THR A 115 -12.56 1.75 4.14
N ILE A 116 -12.01 1.36 2.99
CA ILE A 116 -10.82 0.52 2.90
C ILE A 116 -9.69 1.34 2.24
N PHE A 117 -8.58 1.48 2.95
CA PHE A 117 -7.33 2.00 2.41
C PHE A 117 -6.44 0.84 1.96
N ALA A 118 -5.85 0.96 0.79
CA ALA A 118 -4.89 -0.02 0.27
C ALA A 118 -3.79 0.64 -0.55
N SER A 119 -2.65 -0.01 -0.69
CA SER A 119 -1.55 0.42 -1.55
C SER A 119 -1.03 -0.75 -2.41
N GLY A 120 -0.44 -0.43 -3.56
CA GLY A 120 0.15 -1.46 -4.43
C GLY A 120 -0.86 -2.50 -4.89
N SER A 121 -0.42 -3.75 -5.01
CA SER A 121 -1.25 -4.86 -5.50
C SER A 121 -2.52 -5.09 -4.66
N GLU A 122 -2.54 -4.69 -3.41
CA GLU A 122 -3.68 -4.89 -2.52
C GLU A 122 -4.86 -3.96 -2.80
N VAL A 123 -4.70 -2.96 -3.67
CA VAL A 123 -5.84 -2.16 -4.18
C VAL A 123 -6.79 -3.04 -4.98
N ASN A 124 -6.27 -3.97 -5.81
CA ASN A 124 -7.11 -4.95 -6.52
C ASN A 124 -7.83 -5.87 -5.54
N LEU A 125 -7.14 -6.35 -4.50
CA LEU A 125 -7.74 -7.15 -3.43
C LEU A 125 -8.85 -6.36 -2.71
N ALA A 126 -8.66 -5.08 -2.41
CA ALA A 126 -9.69 -4.22 -1.80
C ALA A 126 -10.93 -4.09 -2.71
N MET A 127 -10.74 -3.97 -4.02
CA MET A 127 -11.84 -3.95 -5.00
C MET A 127 -12.60 -5.28 -5.04
N GLU A 128 -11.90 -6.41 -4.95
CA GLU A 128 -12.54 -7.74 -4.87
C GLU A 128 -13.33 -7.91 -3.57
N VAL A 129 -12.76 -7.52 -2.45
CA VAL A 129 -13.45 -7.51 -1.13
C VAL A 129 -14.72 -6.69 -1.20
N SER A 130 -14.67 -5.49 -1.78
CA SER A 130 -15.85 -4.62 -1.95
C SER A 130 -16.96 -5.31 -2.77
N LYS A 131 -16.61 -6.00 -3.85
CA LYS A 131 -17.58 -6.74 -4.68
C LYS A 131 -18.26 -7.89 -3.92
N LEU A 132 -17.56 -8.50 -2.95
CA LEU A 132 -18.10 -9.60 -2.12
C LEU A 132 -18.99 -9.09 -0.99
N LEU A 133 -18.84 -7.84 -0.54
CA LEU A 133 -19.65 -7.19 0.50
C LEU A 133 -21.00 -6.73 -0.07
N LYS A 134 -21.80 -7.69 -0.57
CA LYS A 134 -23.11 -7.43 -1.20
C LYS A 134 -24.04 -6.64 -0.27
N GLY A 135 -24.64 -5.57 -0.80
CA GLY A 135 -25.57 -4.72 -0.05
C GLY A 135 -24.89 -3.70 0.86
N LYS A 136 -23.57 -3.62 0.84
CA LYS A 136 -22.78 -2.58 1.50
C LYS A 136 -22.17 -1.63 0.47
N SER A 137 -22.10 -0.35 0.83
CA SER A 137 -21.48 0.70 0.04
C SER A 137 -20.08 0.98 0.60
N ILE A 138 -19.06 0.45 -0.05
CA ILE A 138 -17.67 0.48 0.44
C ILE A 138 -16.88 1.54 -0.32
N GLN A 139 -16.32 2.49 0.42
CA GLN A 139 -15.36 3.45 -0.11
C GLN A 139 -13.98 2.77 -0.23
N ILE A 140 -13.32 2.92 -1.38
CA ILE A 140 -11.96 2.43 -1.59
C ILE A 140 -11.05 3.61 -1.85
N ILE A 141 -10.00 3.73 -1.05
CA ILE A 141 -8.96 4.75 -1.20
C ILE A 141 -7.65 4.08 -1.59
N SER A 142 -7.17 4.35 -2.79
CA SER A 142 -5.80 4.00 -3.18
C SER A 142 -4.82 4.96 -2.54
N THR A 143 -3.72 4.43 -1.99
CA THR A 143 -2.68 5.22 -1.33
C THR A 143 -1.29 4.93 -1.95
N PRO A 144 -1.07 5.34 -3.21
CA PRO A 144 0.20 5.08 -3.90
C PRO A 144 1.42 5.72 -3.20
N ILE A 145 1.22 6.78 -2.41
CA ILE A 145 2.30 7.40 -1.62
C ILE A 145 1.76 7.67 -0.20
N LEU A 146 1.56 6.59 0.57
CA LEU A 146 0.91 6.63 1.88
C LEU A 146 1.53 7.66 2.82
N ASN A 147 2.84 7.82 2.83
CA ASN A 147 3.50 8.76 3.73
C ASN A 147 3.33 10.26 3.37
N LYS A 148 2.53 10.57 2.35
CA LYS A 148 2.00 11.91 2.10
C LYS A 148 0.64 12.16 2.74
N LEU A 149 -0.05 11.11 3.13
CA LEU A 149 -1.32 11.22 3.83
C LEU A 149 -1.09 11.82 5.22
N LYS A 150 -2.01 12.64 5.65
CA LYS A 150 -2.02 13.21 7.00
C LYS A 150 -3.41 13.02 7.60
N PRO A 151 -3.51 12.75 8.91
CA PRO A 151 -4.80 12.51 9.56
C PRO A 151 -5.82 13.63 9.31
N GLU A 152 -5.39 14.87 9.22
CA GLU A 152 -6.27 16.01 8.95
C GLU A 152 -6.97 15.96 7.59
N LEU A 153 -6.42 15.20 6.64
CA LEU A 153 -7.01 15.00 5.32
C LEU A 153 -8.16 13.99 5.36
N ILE A 154 -8.20 13.12 6.36
CA ILE A 154 -9.26 12.12 6.52
C ILE A 154 -10.61 12.80 6.75
N ASP A 155 -10.63 13.88 7.53
CA ASP A 155 -11.84 14.68 7.75
C ASP A 155 -12.38 15.22 6.42
N SER A 156 -11.50 15.60 5.49
CA SER A 156 -11.88 16.11 4.17
C SER A 156 -12.44 15.04 3.24
N LEU A 157 -12.15 13.76 3.50
CA LEU A 157 -12.71 12.60 2.77
C LEU A 157 -14.11 12.20 3.29
N GLY A 158 -14.62 12.86 4.33
CA GLY A 158 -15.93 12.58 4.89
C GLY A 158 -16.03 11.20 5.54
N ILE A 159 -14.91 10.64 6.02
CA ILE A 159 -14.86 9.32 6.61
C ILE A 159 -15.40 9.36 8.04
N ASN A 160 -16.65 8.94 8.21
CA ASN A 160 -17.33 8.85 9.50
C ASN A 160 -17.76 7.42 9.83
N ASN A 161 -17.13 6.43 9.19
CA ASN A 161 -17.51 5.02 9.24
C ASN A 161 -16.34 4.15 9.71
N LYS A 162 -16.51 2.82 9.67
CA LYS A 162 -15.45 1.87 9.99
C LYS A 162 -14.34 1.95 8.95
N VAL A 163 -13.11 2.07 9.44
CA VAL A 163 -11.91 2.16 8.59
C VAL A 163 -11.14 0.85 8.64
N PHE A 164 -10.80 0.33 7.47
CA PHE A 164 -10.00 -0.85 7.28
C PHE A 164 -8.76 -0.52 6.45
N THR A 165 -7.67 -1.27 6.66
CA THR A 165 -6.48 -1.19 5.80
C THR A 165 -6.14 -2.57 5.25
N ILE A 166 -5.67 -2.64 4.01
CA ILE A 166 -5.20 -3.87 3.38
C ILE A 166 -3.81 -3.61 2.81
N GLU A 167 -2.79 -4.25 3.38
CA GLU A 167 -1.42 -4.20 2.89
C GLU A 167 -0.64 -5.44 3.32
N LEU A 168 0.07 -6.08 2.39
CA LEU A 168 0.92 -7.24 2.64
C LEU A 168 2.26 -6.83 3.29
N GLY A 169 2.15 -6.17 4.44
CA GLY A 169 3.23 -5.68 5.27
C GLY A 169 2.73 -5.51 6.71
N ARG A 170 3.54 -4.92 7.58
CA ARG A 170 3.16 -4.67 8.98
C ARG A 170 2.02 -3.67 9.09
N SER A 171 1.07 -3.97 9.99
CA SER A 171 -0.06 -3.08 10.32
C SER A 171 0.36 -1.79 11.04
N ILE A 172 1.48 -1.85 11.77
CA ILE A 172 1.99 -0.73 12.57
C ILE A 172 2.25 0.49 11.68
N GLY A 173 1.79 1.65 12.13
CA GLY A 173 2.02 2.95 11.49
C GLY A 173 0.88 3.42 10.58
N TRP A 174 -0.03 2.54 10.13
CA TRP A 174 -1.15 2.96 9.30
C TRP A 174 -2.02 4.03 9.96
N GLN A 175 -2.34 3.87 11.24
CA GLN A 175 -3.17 4.83 11.98
C GLN A 175 -2.53 6.22 12.12
N ASP A 176 -1.21 6.34 11.97
CA ASP A 176 -0.53 7.64 11.99
C ASP A 176 -0.80 8.44 10.71
N TYR A 177 -1.25 7.77 9.64
CA TYR A 177 -1.60 8.36 8.35
C TYR A 177 -3.10 8.49 8.13
N VAL A 178 -3.90 7.47 8.53
CA VAL A 178 -5.33 7.40 8.22
C VAL A 178 -6.24 7.57 9.46
N GLY A 179 -5.66 7.91 10.62
CA GLY A 179 -6.42 8.00 11.87
C GLY A 179 -6.83 6.64 12.42
N PRO A 180 -7.87 6.59 13.28
CA PRO A 180 -8.29 5.35 13.93
C PRO A 180 -8.69 4.27 12.92
N VAL A 181 -8.09 3.10 13.02
CA VAL A 181 -8.35 1.92 12.18
C VAL A 181 -9.14 0.89 12.97
N THR A 182 -10.28 0.44 12.41
CA THR A 182 -11.11 -0.63 13.00
C THR A 182 -10.37 -1.95 12.95
N LYS A 183 -9.79 -2.28 11.79
CA LYS A 183 -8.95 -3.48 11.60
C LYS A 183 -8.02 -3.31 10.40
N SER A 184 -6.79 -3.80 10.58
CA SER A 184 -5.83 -3.98 9.48
C SER A 184 -5.79 -5.44 9.03
N PHE A 185 -5.83 -5.66 7.73
CA PHE A 185 -5.53 -6.92 7.09
C PHE A 185 -4.08 -6.84 6.60
N SER A 186 -3.18 -7.52 7.28
CA SER A 186 -1.73 -7.29 7.25
C SER A 186 -0.96 -8.57 7.54
N ILE A 187 0.34 -8.52 7.36
CA ILE A 187 1.25 -9.62 7.71
C ILE A 187 2.10 -9.17 8.91
N ASP A 188 1.71 -9.61 10.09
CA ASP A 188 2.35 -9.20 11.35
C ASP A 188 3.35 -10.23 11.92
N SER A 189 3.64 -11.28 11.14
CA SER A 189 4.68 -12.30 11.40
C SER A 189 5.57 -12.46 10.17
N PHE A 190 6.66 -13.21 10.33
CA PHE A 190 7.42 -13.61 9.14
C PHE A 190 6.58 -14.45 8.20
N GLY A 191 6.88 -14.35 6.90
CA GLY A 191 6.23 -15.12 5.86
C GLY A 191 6.53 -16.64 5.93
N ALA A 192 6.19 -17.34 4.86
CA ALA A 192 6.42 -18.77 4.73
C ALA A 192 6.82 -19.11 3.29
N SER A 193 7.50 -20.24 3.10
CA SER A 193 7.84 -20.75 1.77
C SER A 193 6.69 -21.60 1.24
N ALA A 194 5.92 -21.05 0.31
CA ALA A 194 4.79 -21.72 -0.34
C ALA A 194 4.37 -20.98 -1.63
N PRO A 195 3.59 -21.61 -2.52
CA PRO A 195 2.88 -20.92 -3.59
C PRO A 195 1.96 -19.82 -3.06
N ILE A 196 1.68 -18.82 -3.91
CA ILE A 196 0.93 -17.61 -3.50
C ILE A 196 -0.46 -17.94 -2.93
N ASP A 197 -1.19 -18.85 -3.55
CA ASP A 197 -2.52 -19.29 -3.12
C ASP A 197 -2.52 -19.87 -1.69
N GLN A 198 -1.49 -20.64 -1.36
CA GLN A 198 -1.32 -21.18 -0.01
C GLN A 198 -0.90 -20.11 0.99
N LEU A 199 -0.13 -19.11 0.57
CA LEU A 199 0.22 -17.96 1.42
C LEU A 199 -1.01 -17.11 1.73
N GLU A 200 -1.84 -16.83 0.74
CA GLU A 200 -3.12 -16.10 0.92
C GLU A 200 -4.03 -16.82 1.91
N ASP A 201 -4.17 -18.15 1.77
CA ASP A 201 -4.96 -18.97 2.70
C ASP A 201 -4.38 -18.92 4.13
N ASN A 202 -3.08 -19.15 4.27
CA ASN A 202 -2.39 -19.23 5.55
C ASN A 202 -2.42 -17.90 6.33
N PHE A 203 -2.28 -16.78 5.62
CA PHE A 203 -2.28 -15.44 6.21
C PHE A 203 -3.67 -14.77 6.20
N ASN A 204 -4.72 -15.48 5.76
CA ASN A 204 -6.08 -14.98 5.66
C ASN A 204 -6.22 -13.73 4.77
N MET A 205 -5.42 -13.66 3.71
CA MET A 205 -5.41 -12.54 2.76
C MET A 205 -6.27 -12.77 1.53
N GLU A 206 -7.08 -13.82 1.50
CA GLU A 206 -8.09 -14.05 0.47
C GLU A 206 -9.25 -13.05 0.60
N ALA A 207 -9.72 -12.51 -0.52
CA ALA A 207 -10.84 -11.55 -0.56
C ALA A 207 -12.08 -12.07 0.18
N LYS A 208 -12.37 -13.36 0.07
CA LYS A 208 -13.52 -14.00 0.74
C LYS A 208 -13.38 -14.01 2.26
N LYS A 209 -12.19 -14.29 2.78
CA LYS A 209 -11.92 -14.28 4.23
C LYS A 209 -11.95 -12.88 4.81
N ILE A 210 -11.38 -11.93 4.09
CA ILE A 210 -11.38 -10.51 4.47
C ILE A 210 -12.82 -9.98 4.50
N SER A 211 -13.62 -10.25 3.45
CA SER A 211 -15.02 -9.79 3.39
C SER A 211 -15.86 -10.35 4.53
N GLN A 212 -15.70 -11.64 4.87
CA GLN A 212 -16.39 -12.23 6.00
C GLN A 212 -16.01 -11.55 7.32
N GLN A 213 -14.74 -11.31 7.57
CA GLN A 213 -14.28 -10.64 8.79
C GLN A 213 -14.79 -9.18 8.89
N ILE A 214 -14.98 -8.50 7.76
CA ILE A 214 -15.58 -7.14 7.74
C ILE A 214 -17.07 -7.20 8.11
N LEU A 215 -17.78 -8.23 7.66
CA LEU A 215 -19.20 -8.42 8.00
C LEU A 215 -19.43 -8.75 9.47
N ASP A 216 -18.47 -9.43 10.10
CA ASP A 216 -18.55 -9.87 11.50
C ASP A 216 -18.21 -8.73 12.49
N LEU A 217 -17.75 -7.61 12.03
CA LEU A 217 -17.40 -6.41 12.81
C LEU A 217 -18.49 -5.36 12.77
#